data_d17fe9e22d3aab17477faef47f7861c8
#
_entry.id   d17fe9e22d3aab17477faef47f7861c8
#
_cell.length_a   1.000
_cell.length_b   1.000
_cell.length_c   1.000
_cell.angle_alpha   90.00
_cell.angle_beta   90.00
_cell.angle_gamma   90.00
#
_symmetry.space_group_name_H-M   'P 1'
#
loop_
_entity.id
_entity.type
_entity.pdbx_description
1 polymer ?
#
loop_
_entity_poly.entity_id
_entity_poly.type
_entity_poly.pdbx_seq_one_letter_code
_entity_poly.pdbx_strand_id
1 'polypeptide(L)'
;MVLTRLRSLLGFPVREQWYALRALGTLAVVRLGLRLLPFGRLRVLVDRRAATPLAAPDPAVARAVRRAVDRAARTIPGSACLAQALTAEFLLRRGGQAVRVTIGVAPDGTPFDAHAWVESAGILVTGDREDLGSYRTLAVFGGDSRLGRVP
;
A
#
# COMPACT_ATOMS: atom_id res chain seq x y z
N MET A 1 -23.52 14.49 0.21
CA MET A 1 -22.24 14.23 0.91
C MET A 1 -21.08 13.84 -0.04
N VAL A 2 -21.31 13.14 -1.13
CA VAL A 2 -20.23 12.74 -2.09
C VAL A 2 -19.70 13.95 -2.86
N LEU A 3 -20.55 14.87 -3.30
CA LEU A 3 -20.18 16.06 -4.08
C LEU A 3 -19.31 17.07 -3.30
N THR A 4 -19.49 17.19 -1.99
CA THR A 4 -18.68 18.10 -1.17
C THR A 4 -17.24 17.59 -1.00
N ARG A 5 -17.06 16.28 -1.00
CA ARG A 5 -15.74 15.63 -0.93
C ARG A 5 -14.98 15.68 -2.26
N LEU A 6 -15.69 15.72 -3.38
CA LEU A 6 -15.06 15.94 -4.70
C LEU A 6 -14.51 17.37 -4.84
N ARG A 7 -15.20 18.38 -4.27
CA ARG A 7 -14.73 19.78 -4.32
C ARG A 7 -13.43 20.00 -3.57
N SER A 8 -13.15 19.23 -2.51
CA SER A 8 -11.88 19.33 -1.78
C SER A 8 -10.68 18.79 -2.56
N LEU A 9 -10.91 18.02 -3.62
CA LEU A 9 -9.85 17.51 -4.49
C LEU A 9 -9.36 18.55 -5.49
N LEU A 10 -10.17 19.55 -5.83
CA LEU A 10 -9.86 20.56 -6.84
C LEU A 10 -8.90 21.66 -6.35
N GLY A 11 -8.63 21.74 -5.05
CA GLY A 11 -7.70 22.73 -4.46
C GLY A 11 -6.24 22.27 -4.35
N PHE A 12 -5.91 21.05 -4.77
CA PHE A 12 -4.55 20.53 -4.68
C PHE A 12 -3.82 20.59 -6.04
N PRO A 13 -2.46 20.60 -6.03
CA PRO A 13 -1.71 20.56 -7.27
C PRO A 13 -2.11 19.34 -8.11
N VAL A 14 -2.19 19.50 -9.43
CA VAL A 14 -2.67 18.51 -10.41
C VAL A 14 -2.02 17.13 -10.20
N ARG A 15 -0.75 17.11 -9.79
CA ARG A 15 -0.02 15.88 -9.47
C ARG A 15 -0.64 15.11 -8.29
N GLU A 16 -1.08 15.79 -7.24
CA GLU A 16 -1.71 15.14 -6.09
C GLU A 16 -3.11 14.62 -6.41
N GLN A 17 -3.86 15.35 -7.24
CA GLN A 17 -5.16 14.90 -7.73
C GLN A 17 -5.02 13.61 -8.55
N TRP A 18 -4.01 13.53 -9.40
CA TRP A 18 -3.71 12.35 -10.19
C TRP A 18 -3.39 11.13 -9.32
N TYR A 19 -2.53 11.31 -8.30
CA TYR A 19 -2.25 10.23 -7.36
C TYR A 19 -3.50 9.79 -6.59
N ALA A 20 -4.36 10.73 -6.17
CA ALA A 20 -5.59 10.43 -5.45
C ALA A 20 -6.59 9.62 -6.30
N LEU A 21 -6.80 10.00 -7.56
CA LEU A 21 -7.66 9.27 -8.49
C LEU A 21 -7.13 7.85 -8.77
N ARG A 22 -5.84 7.72 -8.99
CA ARG A 22 -5.20 6.41 -9.20
C ARG A 22 -5.29 5.53 -7.96
N ALA A 23 -5.08 6.10 -6.78
CA ALA A 23 -5.20 5.36 -5.53
C ALA A 23 -6.64 4.87 -5.31
N LEU A 24 -7.63 5.73 -5.56
CA LEU A 24 -9.04 5.36 -5.43
C LEU A 24 -9.43 4.22 -6.39
N GLY A 25 -9.09 4.35 -7.67
CA GLY A 25 -9.36 3.32 -8.67
C GLY A 25 -8.64 2.01 -8.37
N THR A 26 -7.35 2.08 -8.03
CA THR A 26 -6.56 0.90 -7.70
C THR A 26 -7.09 0.20 -6.44
N LEU A 27 -7.42 0.96 -5.38
CA LEU A 27 -7.98 0.40 -4.15
C LEU A 27 -9.32 -0.30 -4.39
N ALA A 28 -10.19 0.29 -5.21
CA ALA A 28 -11.45 -0.34 -5.59
C ALA A 28 -11.23 -1.67 -6.33
N VAL A 29 -10.31 -1.69 -7.31
CA VAL A 29 -9.97 -2.90 -8.08
C VAL A 29 -9.31 -3.96 -7.19
N VAL A 30 -8.35 -3.59 -6.34
CA VAL A 30 -7.68 -4.51 -5.42
C VAL A 30 -8.69 -5.10 -4.43
N ARG A 31 -9.58 -4.28 -3.87
CA ARG A 31 -10.61 -4.74 -2.95
C ARG A 31 -11.59 -5.70 -3.60
N LEU A 32 -12.00 -5.42 -4.83
CA LEU A 32 -12.83 -6.34 -5.60
C LEU A 32 -12.07 -7.63 -5.90
N GLY A 33 -10.81 -7.52 -6.30
CA GLY A 33 -9.93 -8.66 -6.54
C GLY A 33 -9.79 -9.57 -5.31
N LEU A 34 -9.60 -8.99 -4.11
CA LEU A 34 -9.53 -9.75 -2.85
C LEU A 34 -10.84 -10.48 -2.48
N ARG A 35 -11.99 -10.03 -3.02
CA ARG A 35 -13.28 -10.70 -2.83
C ARG A 35 -13.52 -11.82 -3.83
N LEU A 36 -13.01 -11.68 -5.05
CA LEU A 36 -13.30 -12.58 -6.16
C LEU A 36 -12.19 -13.59 -6.45
N LEU A 37 -10.96 -13.31 -6.03
CA LEU A 37 -9.78 -14.10 -6.34
C LEU A 37 -9.04 -14.53 -5.07
N PRO A 38 -8.46 -15.74 -5.05
CA PRO A 38 -7.49 -16.11 -4.02
C PRO A 38 -6.31 -15.14 -4.01
N PHE A 39 -5.80 -14.81 -2.82
CA PHE A 39 -4.68 -13.86 -2.64
C PHE A 39 -3.49 -14.15 -3.57
N GLY A 40 -3.11 -15.42 -3.72
CA GLY A 40 -1.99 -15.81 -4.59
C GLY A 40 -2.16 -15.38 -6.05
N ARG A 41 -3.39 -15.48 -6.60
CA ARG A 41 -3.68 -15.03 -7.97
C ARG A 41 -3.62 -13.51 -8.09
N LEU A 42 -4.19 -12.80 -7.12
CA LEU A 42 -4.14 -11.34 -7.10
C LEU A 42 -2.69 -10.86 -6.97
N ARG A 43 -1.89 -11.52 -6.14
CA ARG A 43 -0.45 -11.23 -5.98
C ARG A 43 0.30 -11.35 -7.30
N VAL A 44 0.10 -12.45 -8.05
CA VAL A 44 0.71 -12.63 -9.37
C VAL A 44 0.30 -11.52 -10.36
N LEU A 45 -0.95 -11.07 -10.31
CA LEU A 45 -1.42 -9.97 -11.17
C LEU A 45 -0.74 -8.64 -10.80
N VAL A 46 -0.59 -8.35 -9.51
CA VAL A 46 0.13 -7.16 -9.04
C VAL A 46 1.59 -7.23 -9.48
N ASP A 47 2.25 -8.36 -9.30
CA ASP A 47 3.66 -8.53 -9.68
C ASP A 47 3.90 -8.38 -11.17
N ARG A 48 3.04 -8.96 -12.01
CA ARG A 48 3.16 -8.86 -13.48
C ARG A 48 2.94 -7.45 -14.03
N ARG A 49 2.15 -6.63 -13.35
CA ARG A 49 1.82 -5.26 -13.79
C ARG A 49 2.67 -4.20 -13.12
N ALA A 50 3.42 -4.58 -12.12
CA ALA A 50 4.34 -3.68 -11.44
C ALA A 50 5.65 -3.59 -12.24
N ALA A 51 6.11 -2.38 -12.47
CA ALA A 51 7.40 -2.16 -13.11
C ALA A 51 8.56 -2.60 -12.20
N THR A 52 9.68 -2.97 -12.79
CA THR A 52 10.93 -3.17 -12.05
C THR A 52 11.39 -1.82 -11.51
N PRO A 53 11.91 -1.74 -10.28
CA PRO A 53 12.47 -0.51 -9.74
C PRO A 53 13.61 0.00 -10.64
N LEU A 54 13.46 1.20 -11.18
CA LEU A 54 14.43 1.83 -12.06
C LEU A 54 14.91 3.17 -11.52
N ALA A 55 14.20 3.74 -10.56
CA ALA A 55 14.49 5.03 -9.98
C ALA A 55 15.21 4.89 -8.64
N ALA A 56 16.05 5.89 -8.31
CA ALA A 56 16.55 6.04 -6.95
C ALA A 56 15.38 6.22 -5.97
N PRO A 57 15.51 5.76 -4.71
CA PRO A 57 14.47 5.95 -3.70
C PRO A 57 14.11 7.43 -3.53
N ASP A 58 12.83 7.78 -3.73
CA ASP A 58 12.33 9.15 -3.62
C ASP A 58 11.29 9.25 -2.48
N PRO A 59 11.68 9.84 -1.33
CA PRO A 59 10.76 10.04 -0.22
C PRO A 59 9.55 10.94 -0.56
N ALA A 60 9.65 11.82 -1.56
CA ALA A 60 8.54 12.66 -1.97
C ALA A 60 7.45 11.84 -2.67
N VAL A 61 7.83 10.88 -3.49
CA VAL A 61 6.92 9.92 -4.12
C VAL A 61 6.25 9.04 -3.05
N ALA A 62 7.04 8.50 -2.10
CA ALA A 62 6.51 7.70 -1.00
C ALA A 62 5.46 8.46 -0.18
N ARG A 63 5.74 9.72 0.19
CA ARG A 63 4.78 10.59 0.89
C ARG A 63 3.54 10.91 0.06
N ALA A 64 3.68 11.13 -1.25
CA ALA A 64 2.55 11.39 -2.13
C ALA A 64 1.62 10.17 -2.22
N VAL A 65 2.18 8.97 -2.36
CA VAL A 65 1.43 7.71 -2.36
C VAL A 65 0.75 7.48 -1.01
N ARG A 66 1.45 7.69 0.12
CA ARG A 66 0.86 7.61 1.47
C ARG A 66 -0.41 8.48 1.54
N ARG A 67 -0.31 9.77 1.25
CA ARG A 67 -1.47 10.68 1.29
C ARG A 67 -2.61 10.24 0.37
N ALA A 68 -2.27 9.74 -0.82
CA ALA A 68 -3.27 9.28 -1.78
C ALA A 68 -4.02 8.04 -1.31
N VAL A 69 -3.31 7.05 -0.78
CA VAL A 69 -3.91 5.81 -0.24
C VAL A 69 -4.74 6.11 1.01
N ASP A 70 -4.27 6.97 1.91
CA ASP A 70 -5.02 7.38 3.09
C ASP A 70 -6.34 8.07 2.73
N ARG A 71 -6.34 8.92 1.70
CA ARG A 71 -7.56 9.57 1.19
C ARG A 71 -8.51 8.55 0.58
N ALA A 72 -7.99 7.63 -0.25
CA ALA A 72 -8.78 6.57 -0.87
C ALA A 72 -9.41 5.65 0.19
N ALA A 73 -8.66 5.27 1.22
CA ALA A 73 -9.13 4.44 2.33
C ALA A 73 -10.27 5.10 3.12
N ARG A 74 -10.20 6.42 3.33
CA ARG A 74 -11.30 7.18 3.94
C ARG A 74 -12.54 7.29 3.07
N THR A 75 -12.37 7.19 1.75
CA THR A 75 -13.49 7.27 0.79
C THR A 75 -14.17 5.92 0.61
N ILE A 76 -13.42 4.83 0.70
CA ILE A 76 -13.94 3.45 0.59
C ILE A 76 -13.96 2.81 1.97
N PRO A 77 -15.11 2.81 2.69
CA PRO A 77 -15.20 2.24 4.04
C PRO A 77 -14.86 0.75 4.06
N GLY A 78 -14.23 0.29 5.15
CA GLY A 78 -13.87 -1.12 5.33
C GLY A 78 -12.76 -1.61 4.38
N SER A 79 -11.92 -0.72 3.87
CA SER A 79 -10.70 -1.12 3.16
C SER A 79 -9.69 -1.68 4.17
N ALA A 80 -9.48 -3.01 4.12
CA ALA A 80 -8.54 -3.71 4.98
C ALA A 80 -7.09 -3.27 4.73
N CYS A 81 -6.22 -3.41 5.73
CA CYS A 81 -4.79 -3.08 5.66
C CYS A 81 -4.10 -3.73 4.45
N LEU A 82 -4.47 -4.98 4.13
CA LEU A 82 -3.94 -5.70 2.97
C LEU A 82 -4.30 -5.02 1.64
N ALA A 83 -5.55 -4.54 1.48
CA ALA A 83 -5.96 -3.83 0.26
C ALA A 83 -5.20 -2.50 0.10
N GLN A 84 -5.00 -1.77 1.20
CA GLN A 84 -4.21 -0.55 1.22
C GLN A 84 -2.74 -0.84 0.89
N ALA A 85 -2.15 -1.89 1.48
CA ALA A 85 -0.78 -2.29 1.23
C ALA A 85 -0.54 -2.65 -0.24
N LEU A 86 -1.39 -3.49 -0.84
CA LEU A 86 -1.29 -3.86 -2.26
C LEU A 86 -1.49 -2.65 -3.19
N THR A 87 -2.35 -1.71 -2.82
CA THR A 87 -2.55 -0.47 -3.56
C THR A 87 -1.30 0.41 -3.52
N ALA A 88 -0.73 0.61 -2.35
CA ALA A 88 0.49 1.39 -2.17
C ALA A 88 1.66 0.75 -2.94
N GLU A 89 1.84 -0.56 -2.82
CA GLU A 89 2.85 -1.30 -3.55
C GLU A 89 2.72 -1.08 -5.06
N PHE A 90 1.52 -1.29 -5.61
CA PHE A 90 1.28 -1.11 -7.04
C PHE A 90 1.62 0.29 -7.53
N LEU A 91 1.19 1.33 -6.81
CA LEU A 91 1.45 2.72 -7.18
C LEU A 91 2.94 3.06 -7.09
N LEU A 92 3.64 2.62 -6.05
CA LEU A 92 5.07 2.83 -5.86
C LEU A 92 5.89 2.16 -6.97
N ARG A 93 5.62 0.88 -7.24
CA ARG A 93 6.32 0.13 -8.27
C ARG A 93 6.05 0.68 -9.67
N ARG A 94 4.82 1.13 -9.95
CA ARG A 94 4.50 1.86 -11.21
C ARG A 94 5.24 3.19 -11.32
N GLY A 95 5.60 3.80 -10.21
CA GLY A 95 6.48 4.97 -10.14
C GLY A 95 7.97 4.62 -10.15
N GLY A 96 8.35 3.37 -10.39
CA GLY A 96 9.74 2.92 -10.41
C GLY A 96 10.40 2.83 -9.03
N GLN A 97 9.63 2.90 -7.95
CA GLN A 97 10.18 2.87 -6.58
C GLN A 97 10.35 1.43 -6.08
N ALA A 98 11.45 1.19 -5.37
CA ALA A 98 11.61 -0.01 -4.57
C ALA A 98 10.62 0.01 -3.39
N VAL A 99 10.02 -1.14 -3.08
CA VAL A 99 8.99 -1.26 -2.06
C VAL A 99 9.16 -2.55 -1.29
N ARG A 100 8.89 -2.50 0.01
CA ARG A 100 8.80 -3.68 0.88
C ARG A 100 7.39 -3.75 1.44
N VAL A 101 6.71 -4.87 1.21
CA VAL A 101 5.42 -5.20 1.82
C VAL A 101 5.66 -6.28 2.85
N THR A 102 5.28 -6.03 4.09
CA THR A 102 5.39 -7.00 5.18
C THR A 102 4.00 -7.37 5.65
N ILE A 103 3.79 -8.66 5.87
CA ILE A 103 2.60 -9.21 6.52
C ILE A 103 3.06 -9.86 7.83
N GLY A 104 2.45 -9.46 8.92
CA GLY A 104 2.74 -9.99 10.25
C GLY A 104 1.48 -10.39 11.00
N VAL A 105 1.66 -11.15 12.08
CA VAL A 105 0.61 -11.52 13.03
C VAL A 105 1.01 -11.08 14.43
N ALA A 106 0.02 -10.70 15.22
CA ALA A 106 0.23 -10.36 16.63
C ALA A 106 0.79 -11.57 17.41
N PRO A 107 1.71 -11.35 18.37
CA PRO A 107 2.41 -12.43 19.08
C PRO A 107 1.52 -13.26 19.99
N ASP A 108 0.46 -12.71 20.54
CA ASP A 108 -0.28 -13.31 21.65
C ASP A 108 -1.71 -13.70 21.29
N GLY A 109 -1.86 -14.79 20.50
CA GLY A 109 -3.06 -15.61 20.53
C GLY A 109 -4.43 -14.93 20.36
N THR A 110 -4.50 -13.63 20.17
CA THR A 110 -5.73 -12.98 19.70
C THR A 110 -6.05 -13.55 18.33
N PRO A 111 -7.22 -14.19 18.16
CA PRO A 111 -7.51 -14.88 16.92
C PRO A 111 -7.39 -13.90 15.75
N PHE A 112 -6.37 -14.11 14.91
CA PHE A 112 -6.19 -13.46 13.61
C PHE A 112 -6.06 -11.92 13.58
N ASP A 113 -5.26 -11.32 14.45
CA ASP A 113 -4.79 -9.97 14.20
C ASP A 113 -3.58 -10.02 13.23
N ALA A 114 -3.88 -10.21 11.96
CA ALA A 114 -2.90 -10.11 10.88
C ALA A 114 -2.90 -8.68 10.35
N HIS A 115 -1.71 -8.10 10.18
CA HIS A 115 -1.54 -6.76 9.68
C HIS A 115 -0.58 -6.73 8.50
N ALA A 116 -0.84 -5.83 7.54
CA ALA A 116 0.02 -5.60 6.39
C ALA A 116 0.47 -4.14 6.35
N TRP A 117 1.76 -3.92 6.14
CA TRP A 117 2.32 -2.58 6.00
C TRP A 117 3.32 -2.50 4.84
N VAL A 118 3.57 -1.28 4.40
CA VAL A 118 4.42 -0.99 3.24
C VAL A 118 5.44 0.08 3.59
N GLU A 119 6.67 -0.20 3.24
CA GLU A 119 7.80 0.72 3.38
C GLU A 119 8.43 1.00 2.01
N SER A 120 8.79 2.25 1.78
CA SER A 120 9.53 2.69 0.59
C SER A 120 10.35 3.94 0.92
N ALA A 121 11.57 4.02 0.41
CA ALA A 121 12.48 5.15 0.62
C ALA A 121 12.65 5.54 2.12
N GLY A 122 12.67 4.57 3.03
CA GLY A 122 12.76 4.80 4.48
C GLY A 122 11.48 5.35 5.12
N ILE A 123 10.35 5.34 4.40
CA ILE A 123 9.07 5.85 4.88
C ILE A 123 8.07 4.70 5.01
N LEU A 124 7.36 4.64 6.13
CA LEU A 124 6.18 3.81 6.31
C LEU A 124 5.02 4.45 5.53
N VAL A 125 4.61 3.79 4.43
CA VAL A 125 3.62 4.32 3.48
C VAL A 125 2.20 3.98 3.90
N THR A 126 1.96 2.75 4.35
CA THR A 126 0.65 2.31 4.88
C THR A 126 0.84 1.35 6.04
N GLY A 127 -0.23 1.16 6.81
CA GLY A 127 -0.24 0.21 7.92
C GLY A 127 0.41 0.76 9.18
N ASP A 128 0.34 2.07 9.41
CA ASP A 128 0.87 2.74 10.60
C ASP A 128 0.15 2.26 11.86
N ARG A 129 0.90 1.66 12.78
CA ARG A 129 0.45 1.23 14.11
C ARG A 129 1.60 1.40 15.09
N GLU A 130 1.28 1.74 16.34
CA GLU A 130 2.28 1.94 17.39
C GLU A 130 3.01 0.64 17.78
N ASP A 131 2.36 -0.50 17.54
CA ASP A 131 2.80 -1.83 17.94
C ASP A 131 3.42 -2.68 16.82
N LEU A 132 3.78 -2.09 15.67
CA LEU A 132 4.34 -2.83 14.52
C LEU A 132 5.55 -3.71 14.88
N GLY A 133 6.38 -3.24 15.81
CA GLY A 133 7.56 -3.98 16.28
C GLY A 133 7.23 -5.27 17.04
N SER A 134 6.00 -5.45 17.51
CA SER A 134 5.54 -6.66 18.20
C SER A 134 5.04 -7.75 17.25
N TYR A 135 4.73 -7.40 16.01
CA TYR A 135 4.20 -8.35 15.03
C TYR A 135 5.27 -9.32 14.56
N ARG A 136 4.95 -10.62 14.61
CA ARG A 136 5.80 -11.65 14.02
C ARG A 136 5.58 -11.66 12.50
N THR A 137 6.65 -11.41 11.75
CA THR A 137 6.62 -11.43 10.28
C THR A 137 6.27 -12.81 9.76
N LEU A 138 5.23 -12.89 8.94
CA LEU A 138 4.83 -14.10 8.22
C LEU A 138 5.40 -14.11 6.80
N ALA A 139 5.36 -12.97 6.11
CA ALA A 139 5.81 -12.87 4.73
C ALA A 139 6.32 -11.46 4.42
N VAL A 140 7.32 -11.40 3.55
CA VAL A 140 7.84 -10.15 3.00
C VAL A 140 7.86 -10.26 1.49
N PHE A 141 7.32 -9.26 0.80
CA PHE A 141 7.29 -9.17 -0.65
C PHE A 141 7.99 -7.88 -1.10
N GLY A 142 8.64 -7.93 -2.26
CA GLY A 142 9.45 -6.82 -2.74
C GLY A 142 10.70 -6.65 -1.86
N GLY A 143 11.31 -5.50 -1.97
CA GLY A 143 12.59 -5.23 -1.33
C GLY A 143 13.75 -5.59 -2.26
N ASP A 144 14.77 -4.74 -2.23
CA ASP A 144 16.05 -5.06 -2.86
C ASP A 144 16.65 -6.21 -2.05
N SER A 145 17.02 -7.29 -2.71
CA SER A 145 17.70 -8.46 -2.10
C SER A 145 19.02 -8.10 -1.41
N ARG A 146 19.42 -6.84 -1.46
CA ARG A 146 20.61 -6.27 -0.80
C ARG A 146 20.35 -5.76 0.62
N LEU A 147 19.10 -5.63 1.04
CA LEU A 147 18.78 -5.32 2.44
C LEU A 147 18.56 -6.64 3.17
N GLY A 148 19.61 -7.09 3.82
CA GLY A 148 19.80 -8.39 4.43
C GLY A 148 18.57 -8.96 5.14
N ARG A 149 18.52 -10.30 5.14
CA ARG A 149 17.68 -11.07 6.06
C ARG A 149 17.86 -10.49 7.46
N VAL A 150 16.79 -9.99 8.01
CA VAL A 150 16.75 -9.77 9.47
C VAL A 150 16.75 -11.17 10.08
N PRO A 151 17.61 -11.43 11.07
CA PRO A 151 17.74 -12.73 11.73
C PRO A 151 16.45 -13.16 12.43
#